data_3fff4e7d4d7b8543152a9b5ee11cf22a
#
_entry.id   3fff4e7d4d7b8543152a9b5ee11cf22a
#
_cell.length_a   1.000
_cell.length_b   1.000
_cell.length_c   1.000
_cell.angle_alpha   90.00
_cell.angle_beta   90.00
_cell.angle_gamma   90.00
#
_symmetry.space_group_name_H-M   'P 1'
#
loop_
_entity.id
_entity.type
_entity.pdbx_description
1 polymer ?
#
loop_
_entity_poly.entity_id
_entity_poly.type
_entity_poly.pdbx_seq_one_letter_code
_entity_poly.pdbx_strand_id
1 'polypeptide(L)'
;MYLLNKYLVDEYLKKDLVSDWLSAFSKALDENLVCQRWLRQTPAKRFIFNEMYGDLLTGDQQLRVLDVGGGLTGMTGVLSTRHKYILADLLAHDDLNLALAMKEQCQSDFIRAQDWATLEADSYDLVIANDIFPNVDQRLEFFLQRFLPQTKRMRLSLTYYDDPRFYMARRIDADEMLCMLAWNSEHLMSVLKKYLTHIVGANFDVFTRPEESVYPNGRQVCLVEFVGGALPRSVA
;
A
#
# COMPACT_ATOMS: atom_id res chain seq x y z
N MET A 1 2.27 -8.19 12.53
CA MET A 1 3.31 -7.21 12.12
C MET A 1 4.63 -7.94 11.90
N TYR A 2 5.33 -7.74 10.77
CA TYR A 2 6.62 -8.35 10.45
C TYR A 2 7.40 -7.54 9.40
N LEU A 3 8.71 -7.78 9.28
CA LEU A 3 9.56 -7.16 8.27
C LEU A 3 9.67 -8.04 7.04
N LEU A 4 9.67 -7.39 5.88
CA LEU A 4 10.01 -8.01 4.62
C LEU A 4 11.49 -8.39 4.62
N ASN A 5 11.79 -9.64 4.31
CA ASN A 5 13.15 -10.13 4.16
C ASN A 5 13.28 -11.04 2.93
N LYS A 6 14.52 -11.38 2.59
CA LYS A 6 14.81 -12.20 1.42
C LYS A 6 14.17 -13.58 1.51
N TYR A 7 14.19 -14.20 2.69
CA TYR A 7 13.61 -15.54 2.88
C TYR A 7 12.11 -15.56 2.53
N LEU A 8 11.34 -14.58 2.99
CA LEU A 8 9.90 -14.49 2.69
C LEU A 8 9.64 -14.31 1.20
N VAL A 9 10.44 -13.48 0.53
CA VAL A 9 10.32 -13.27 -0.92
C VAL A 9 10.67 -14.56 -1.67
N ASP A 10 11.78 -15.23 -1.33
CA ASP A 10 12.22 -16.47 -1.98
C ASP A 10 11.18 -17.60 -1.80
N GLU A 11 10.58 -17.74 -0.60
CA GLU A 11 9.50 -18.69 -0.36
C GLU A 11 8.24 -18.38 -1.18
N TYR A 12 7.86 -17.11 -1.24
CA TYR A 12 6.72 -16.67 -2.07
C TYR A 12 6.93 -16.98 -3.56
N LEU A 13 8.12 -16.77 -4.07
CA LEU A 13 8.44 -16.99 -5.49
C LEU A 13 8.32 -18.46 -5.93
N LYS A 14 8.27 -19.40 -5.02
CA LYS A 14 7.97 -20.81 -5.35
C LYS A 14 6.55 -20.98 -5.90
N LYS A 15 5.66 -20.06 -5.59
CA LYS A 15 4.29 -19.98 -6.10
C LYS A 15 3.88 -18.51 -6.26
N ASP A 16 4.42 -17.86 -7.29
CA ASP A 16 4.24 -16.42 -7.55
C ASP A 16 2.84 -16.12 -8.11
N LEU A 17 1.85 -16.11 -7.22
CA LEU A 17 0.44 -15.90 -7.57
C LEU A 17 0.20 -14.57 -8.29
N VAL A 18 0.92 -13.50 -7.90
CA VAL A 18 0.74 -12.19 -8.54
C VAL A 18 1.23 -12.22 -9.99
N SER A 19 2.31 -12.97 -10.29
CA SER A 19 2.74 -13.17 -11.68
C SER A 19 1.67 -13.88 -12.51
N ASP A 20 1.01 -14.90 -11.92
CA ASP A 20 -0.09 -15.60 -12.56
C ASP A 20 -1.29 -14.66 -12.80
N TRP A 21 -1.65 -13.86 -11.80
CA TRP A 21 -2.74 -12.88 -11.94
C TRP A 21 -2.43 -11.78 -12.95
N LEU A 22 -1.19 -11.27 -12.97
CA LEU A 22 -0.74 -10.32 -13.98
C LEU A 22 -0.89 -10.89 -15.39
N SER A 23 -0.62 -12.18 -15.57
CA SER A 23 -0.78 -12.87 -16.86
C SER A 23 -2.25 -13.11 -17.20
N ALA A 24 -3.07 -13.46 -16.20
CA ALA A 24 -4.47 -13.80 -16.42
C ALA A 24 -5.38 -12.57 -16.62
N PHE A 25 -5.07 -11.46 -15.92
CA PHE A 25 -5.94 -10.27 -15.88
C PHE A 25 -5.44 -9.09 -16.72
N SER A 26 -4.22 -9.17 -17.26
CA SER A 26 -3.71 -8.10 -18.13
C SER A 26 -4.50 -7.99 -19.43
N LYS A 27 -4.87 -6.76 -19.73
CA LYS A 27 -5.47 -6.35 -21.00
C LYS A 27 -4.50 -5.41 -21.72
N ALA A 28 -4.76 -5.11 -22.98
CA ALA A 28 -3.87 -4.28 -23.80
C ALA A 28 -3.56 -2.90 -23.19
N LEU A 29 -4.52 -2.29 -22.49
CA LEU A 29 -4.32 -1.01 -21.80
C LEU A 29 -3.36 -1.11 -20.62
N ASP A 30 -3.36 -2.25 -19.93
CA ASP A 30 -2.62 -2.44 -18.68
C ASP A 30 -1.10 -2.43 -18.88
N GLU A 31 -0.63 -2.72 -20.09
CA GLU A 31 0.79 -2.71 -20.44
C GLU A 31 1.42 -1.32 -20.29
N ASN A 32 0.63 -0.26 -20.41
CA ASN A 32 1.07 1.11 -20.27
C ASN A 32 1.06 1.61 -18.80
N LEU A 33 0.45 0.87 -17.89
CA LEU A 33 0.34 1.26 -16.49
C LEU A 33 1.68 1.09 -15.76
N VAL A 34 2.16 2.18 -15.15
CA VAL A 34 3.47 2.22 -14.48
C VAL A 34 3.52 1.25 -13.31
N CYS A 35 2.49 1.23 -12.46
CA CYS A 35 2.45 0.34 -11.29
C CYS A 35 2.44 -1.14 -11.70
N GLN A 36 1.80 -1.49 -12.82
CA GLN A 36 1.83 -2.86 -13.34
C GLN A 36 3.22 -3.26 -13.82
N ARG A 37 3.95 -2.39 -14.54
CA ARG A 37 5.33 -2.65 -14.93
C ARG A 37 6.22 -2.89 -13.71
N TRP A 38 6.08 -2.09 -12.64
CA TRP A 38 6.83 -2.28 -11.40
C TRP A 38 6.54 -3.61 -10.71
N LEU A 39 5.28 -4.05 -10.69
CA LEU A 39 4.93 -5.38 -10.17
C LEU A 39 5.60 -6.49 -10.99
N ARG A 40 5.57 -6.41 -12.32
CA ARG A 40 6.24 -7.40 -13.17
C ARG A 40 7.75 -7.48 -12.94
N GLN A 41 8.40 -6.34 -12.75
CA GLN A 41 9.85 -6.25 -12.63
C GLN A 41 10.39 -6.58 -11.25
N THR A 42 9.57 -6.46 -10.19
CA THR A 42 10.06 -6.48 -8.81
C THR A 42 9.40 -7.58 -7.98
N PRO A 43 10.09 -8.72 -7.74
CA PRO A 43 9.59 -9.82 -6.91
C PRO A 43 9.09 -9.39 -5.54
N ALA A 44 9.85 -8.54 -4.83
CA ALA A 44 9.47 -8.02 -3.53
C ALA A 44 8.14 -7.24 -3.56
N LYS A 45 7.88 -6.47 -4.62
CA LYS A 45 6.59 -5.78 -4.80
C LYS A 45 5.45 -6.77 -5.03
N ARG A 46 5.68 -7.89 -5.74
CA ARG A 46 4.65 -8.94 -5.92
C ARG A 46 4.32 -9.62 -4.60
N PHE A 47 5.34 -9.93 -3.78
CA PHE A 47 5.10 -10.45 -2.43
C PHE A 47 4.24 -9.48 -1.61
N ILE A 48 4.64 -8.20 -1.53
CA ILE A 48 3.88 -7.18 -0.78
C ILE A 48 2.45 -7.08 -1.32
N PHE A 49 2.27 -7.06 -2.64
CA PHE A 49 0.94 -7.01 -3.25
C PHE A 49 0.09 -8.23 -2.86
N ASN A 50 0.67 -9.43 -2.86
CA ASN A 50 -0.03 -10.63 -2.40
C ASN A 50 -0.50 -10.51 -0.94
N GLU A 51 0.34 -10.02 -0.05
CA GLU A 51 0.00 -9.83 1.37
C GLU A 51 -1.09 -8.75 1.58
N MET A 52 -1.10 -7.73 0.74
CA MET A 52 -2.04 -6.62 0.86
C MET A 52 -3.42 -6.94 0.23
N TYR A 53 -3.43 -7.68 -0.90
CA TYR A 53 -4.62 -7.82 -1.76
C TYR A 53 -5.00 -9.26 -2.11
N GLY A 54 -4.16 -10.25 -1.80
CA GLY A 54 -4.33 -11.62 -2.30
C GLY A 54 -5.66 -12.27 -1.92
N ASP A 55 -6.11 -12.09 -0.69
CA ASP A 55 -7.40 -12.59 -0.22
C ASP A 55 -8.60 -11.88 -0.88
N LEU A 56 -8.44 -10.62 -1.30
CA LEU A 56 -9.47 -9.87 -2.04
C LEU A 56 -9.65 -10.42 -3.46
N LEU A 57 -8.56 -10.91 -4.08
CA LEU A 57 -8.62 -11.48 -5.42
C LEU A 57 -9.14 -12.92 -5.44
N THR A 58 -9.02 -13.65 -4.34
CA THR A 58 -9.37 -15.08 -4.25
C THR A 58 -10.61 -15.36 -3.42
N GLY A 59 -10.97 -14.49 -2.47
CA GLY A 59 -12.11 -14.66 -1.59
C GLY A 59 -13.46 -14.40 -2.27
N ASP A 60 -14.53 -14.92 -1.68
CA ASP A 60 -15.90 -14.78 -2.22
C ASP A 60 -16.69 -13.64 -1.57
N GLN A 61 -16.19 -13.06 -0.49
CA GLN A 61 -16.88 -12.00 0.23
C GLN A 61 -16.72 -10.65 -0.47
N GLN A 62 -17.83 -9.98 -0.76
CA GLN A 62 -17.79 -8.60 -1.22
C GLN A 62 -17.56 -7.66 -0.04
N LEU A 63 -16.49 -6.87 -0.08
CA LEU A 63 -16.10 -5.90 0.93
C LEU A 63 -16.23 -4.47 0.40
N ARG A 64 -16.33 -3.51 1.33
CA ARG A 64 -16.12 -2.09 1.06
C ARG A 64 -14.65 -1.75 1.34
N VAL A 65 -13.90 -1.49 0.27
CA VAL A 65 -12.44 -1.31 0.32
C VAL A 65 -12.07 0.12 -0.09
N LEU A 66 -11.28 0.78 0.73
CA LEU A 66 -10.55 2.00 0.35
C LEU A 66 -9.08 1.64 0.15
N ASP A 67 -8.57 1.89 -1.03
CA ASP A 67 -7.16 1.74 -1.38
C ASP A 67 -6.54 3.13 -1.61
N VAL A 68 -5.53 3.48 -0.83
CA VAL A 68 -4.87 4.78 -0.88
C VAL A 68 -3.51 4.65 -1.53
N GLY A 69 -3.36 5.30 -2.68
CA GLY A 69 -2.11 5.30 -3.44
C GLY A 69 -1.69 3.95 -4.00
N GLY A 70 -2.65 3.02 -4.18
CA GLY A 70 -2.38 1.67 -4.69
C GLY A 70 -1.95 1.62 -6.15
N GLY A 71 -2.18 2.71 -6.91
CA GLY A 71 -1.88 2.80 -8.33
C GLY A 71 -2.83 1.99 -9.21
N LEU A 72 -2.65 2.12 -10.51
CA LEU A 72 -3.46 1.39 -11.49
C LEU A 72 -2.75 0.13 -11.99
N THR A 73 -3.47 -1.00 -11.97
CA THR A 73 -3.03 -2.29 -12.51
C THR A 73 -4.24 -3.04 -13.08
N GLY A 74 -4.02 -4.07 -13.89
CA GLY A 74 -5.13 -4.95 -14.32
C GLY A 74 -5.88 -5.57 -13.13
N MET A 75 -5.19 -5.83 -12.03
CA MET A 75 -5.81 -6.34 -10.80
C MET A 75 -6.69 -5.29 -10.11
N THR A 76 -6.37 -4.00 -10.21
CA THR A 76 -7.25 -2.91 -9.73
C THR A 76 -8.62 -2.97 -10.39
N GLY A 77 -8.65 -3.24 -11.70
CA GLY A 77 -9.90 -3.47 -12.43
C GLY A 77 -10.69 -4.67 -11.89
N VAL A 78 -10.01 -5.78 -11.57
CA VAL A 78 -10.66 -6.96 -10.97
C VAL A 78 -11.22 -6.63 -9.58
N LEU A 79 -10.45 -5.95 -8.73
CA LEU A 79 -10.89 -5.53 -7.39
C LEU A 79 -12.15 -4.66 -7.47
N SER A 80 -12.22 -3.73 -8.43
CA SER A 80 -13.37 -2.83 -8.61
C SER A 80 -14.65 -3.55 -9.04
N THR A 81 -14.56 -4.73 -9.66
CA THR A 81 -15.72 -5.54 -10.05
C THR A 81 -16.15 -6.51 -8.93
N ARG A 82 -15.22 -6.92 -8.06
CA ARG A 82 -15.50 -7.89 -6.98
C ARG A 82 -15.95 -7.21 -5.69
N HIS A 83 -15.53 -5.98 -5.45
CA HIS A 83 -15.75 -5.26 -4.20
C HIS A 83 -16.39 -3.88 -4.44
N LYS A 84 -16.95 -3.28 -3.39
CA LYS A 84 -17.23 -1.84 -3.36
C LYS A 84 -15.90 -1.11 -3.15
N TYR A 85 -15.09 -1.07 -4.20
CA TYR A 85 -13.72 -0.63 -4.18
C TYR A 85 -13.60 0.84 -4.57
N ILE A 86 -12.80 1.59 -3.82
CA ILE A 86 -12.44 2.99 -4.07
C ILE A 86 -10.92 3.08 -4.05
N LEU A 87 -10.33 3.51 -5.16
CA LEU A 87 -8.94 3.91 -5.26
C LEU A 87 -8.84 5.43 -5.11
N ALA A 88 -8.21 5.90 -4.03
CA ALA A 88 -7.84 7.30 -3.83
C ALA A 88 -6.37 7.47 -4.20
N ASP A 89 -6.09 8.07 -5.35
CA ASP A 89 -4.74 8.23 -5.87
C ASP A 89 -4.62 9.55 -6.63
N LEU A 90 -3.49 10.23 -6.53
CA LEU A 90 -3.22 11.46 -7.30
C LEU A 90 -2.96 11.17 -8.78
N LEU A 91 -2.77 9.89 -9.13
CA LEU A 91 -2.47 9.42 -10.49
C LEU A 91 -1.24 10.08 -11.11
N ALA A 92 -0.25 10.42 -10.28
CA ALA A 92 0.96 11.10 -10.73
C ALA A 92 1.83 10.26 -11.70
N HIS A 93 1.55 8.95 -11.80
CA HIS A 93 2.30 8.01 -12.64
C HIS A 93 1.62 7.69 -13.97
N ASP A 94 0.30 7.80 -14.02
CA ASP A 94 -0.48 7.32 -15.13
C ASP A 94 -1.22 8.48 -15.83
N ASP A 95 -1.36 8.38 -17.13
CA ASP A 95 -2.16 9.33 -17.91
C ASP A 95 -3.63 9.26 -17.47
N LEU A 96 -4.27 10.41 -17.29
CA LEU A 96 -5.68 10.52 -16.94
C LEU A 96 -6.58 9.77 -17.94
N ASN A 97 -6.20 9.74 -19.22
CA ASN A 97 -6.94 9.01 -20.25
C ASN A 97 -6.91 7.48 -20.00
N LEU A 98 -5.80 6.94 -19.48
CA LEU A 98 -5.72 5.52 -19.08
C LEU A 98 -6.66 5.24 -17.91
N ALA A 99 -6.72 6.13 -16.93
CA ALA A 99 -7.64 6.01 -15.80
C ALA A 99 -9.10 6.03 -16.24
N LEU A 100 -9.47 6.94 -17.15
CA LEU A 100 -10.82 7.02 -17.73
C LEU A 100 -11.17 5.76 -18.53
N ALA A 101 -10.26 5.29 -19.38
CA ALA A 101 -10.45 4.07 -20.15
C ALA A 101 -10.64 2.84 -19.25
N MET A 102 -9.93 2.76 -18.13
CA MET A 102 -10.10 1.69 -17.15
C MET A 102 -11.47 1.76 -16.47
N LYS A 103 -11.97 2.96 -16.09
CA LYS A 103 -13.32 3.13 -15.55
C LYS A 103 -14.38 2.63 -16.53
N GLU A 104 -14.27 3.02 -17.78
CA GLU A 104 -15.20 2.58 -18.85
C GLU A 104 -15.16 1.06 -19.02
N GLN A 105 -13.96 0.48 -19.07
CA GLN A 105 -13.76 -0.95 -19.22
C GLN A 105 -14.34 -1.75 -18.05
N CYS A 106 -14.23 -1.25 -16.82
CA CYS A 106 -14.76 -1.88 -15.62
C CYS A 106 -16.22 -1.52 -15.34
N GLN A 107 -16.79 -0.59 -16.09
CA GLN A 107 -18.14 -0.04 -15.86
C GLN A 107 -18.35 0.42 -14.41
N SER A 108 -17.31 1.00 -13.81
CA SER A 108 -17.27 1.36 -12.39
C SER A 108 -16.52 2.68 -12.17
N ASP A 109 -17.14 3.58 -11.43
CA ASP A 109 -16.50 4.84 -11.00
C ASP A 109 -15.73 4.65 -9.69
N PHE A 110 -14.70 3.83 -9.70
CA PHE A 110 -13.94 3.48 -8.50
C PHE A 110 -12.74 4.38 -8.23
N ILE A 111 -12.33 5.23 -9.17
CA ILE A 111 -11.13 6.08 -9.02
C ILE A 111 -11.54 7.45 -8.48
N ARG A 112 -10.85 7.90 -7.44
CA ARG A 112 -10.88 9.26 -6.90
C ARG A 112 -9.50 9.87 -7.08
N ALA A 113 -9.33 10.68 -8.13
CA ALA A 113 -8.07 11.38 -8.44
C ALA A 113 -7.89 12.58 -7.49
N GLN A 114 -7.67 12.31 -6.20
CA GLN A 114 -7.55 13.32 -5.15
C GLN A 114 -6.71 12.83 -3.97
N ASP A 115 -6.24 13.79 -3.17
CA ASP A 115 -5.57 13.48 -1.90
C ASP A 115 -6.53 12.78 -0.94
N TRP A 116 -6.10 11.67 -0.35
CA TRP A 116 -6.88 10.89 0.61
C TRP A 116 -7.39 11.74 1.80
N ALA A 117 -6.65 12.79 2.19
CA ALA A 117 -7.05 13.67 3.28
C ALA A 117 -8.31 14.51 2.96
N THR A 118 -8.67 14.62 1.68
CA THR A 118 -9.87 15.36 1.23
C THR A 118 -11.10 14.48 0.99
N LEU A 119 -10.95 13.14 1.13
CA LEU A 119 -12.08 12.23 1.01
C LEU A 119 -13.16 12.56 2.07
N GLU A 120 -14.41 12.39 1.71
CA GLU A 120 -15.49 12.44 2.69
C GLU A 120 -15.39 11.30 3.71
N ALA A 121 -15.91 11.55 4.93
CA ALA A 121 -15.95 10.52 5.96
C ALA A 121 -16.91 9.40 5.55
N ASP A 122 -16.43 8.16 5.64
CA ASP A 122 -17.19 6.98 5.29
C ASP A 122 -16.73 5.77 6.10
N SER A 123 -17.44 4.65 6.04
CA SER A 123 -17.07 3.42 6.75
C SER A 123 -16.60 2.36 5.77
N TYR A 124 -15.52 1.65 6.13
CA TYR A 124 -14.89 0.64 5.29
C TYR A 124 -14.75 -0.68 6.04
N ASP A 125 -14.84 -1.79 5.31
CA ASP A 125 -14.45 -3.09 5.85
C ASP A 125 -12.92 -3.21 5.90
N LEU A 126 -12.24 -2.63 4.90
CA LEU A 126 -10.79 -2.64 4.79
C LEU A 126 -10.28 -1.33 4.18
N VAL A 127 -9.24 -0.76 4.81
CA VAL A 127 -8.42 0.32 4.26
C VAL A 127 -7.03 -0.21 3.97
N ILE A 128 -6.50 0.08 2.80
CA ILE A 128 -5.16 -0.33 2.37
C ILE A 128 -4.36 0.92 2.01
N ALA A 129 -3.07 0.96 2.41
CA ALA A 129 -2.10 1.90 1.85
C ALA A 129 -0.77 1.18 1.63
N ASN A 130 -0.44 1.00 0.34
CA ASN A 130 0.71 0.23 -0.08
C ASN A 130 1.82 1.14 -0.61
N ASP A 131 2.99 1.13 0.04
CA ASP A 131 4.20 1.89 -0.30
C ASP A 131 4.02 3.43 -0.33
N ILE A 132 3.08 3.94 0.49
CA ILE A 132 2.81 5.37 0.63
C ILE A 132 3.50 5.94 1.87
N PHE A 133 3.34 5.31 3.04
CA PHE A 133 3.81 5.84 4.32
C PHE A 133 5.07 5.12 4.85
N PRO A 134 5.92 5.85 5.51
CA PRO A 134 6.17 7.29 5.44
C PRO A 134 7.10 7.67 4.29
N ASN A 135 7.01 6.95 3.17
CA ASN A 135 7.88 7.08 2.00
C ASN A 135 7.58 8.39 1.23
N VAL A 136 6.50 8.41 0.45
CA VAL A 136 6.10 9.60 -0.33
C VAL A 136 5.15 10.51 0.45
N ASP A 137 4.47 10.01 1.46
CA ASP A 137 3.59 10.78 2.34
C ASP A 137 4.02 10.64 3.80
N GLN A 138 4.31 11.76 4.46
CA GLN A 138 4.79 11.81 5.83
C GLN A 138 3.68 11.83 6.88
N ARG A 139 2.42 11.87 6.45
CA ARG A 139 1.24 12.07 7.30
C ARG A 139 0.68 10.75 7.88
N LEU A 140 1.54 9.75 8.15
CA LEU A 140 1.12 8.44 8.68
C LEU A 140 0.22 8.57 9.91
N GLU A 141 0.61 9.39 10.89
CA GLU A 141 -0.16 9.52 12.13
C GLU A 141 -1.54 10.14 11.86
N PHE A 142 -1.62 11.15 11.00
CA PHE A 142 -2.88 11.75 10.59
C PHE A 142 -3.76 10.73 9.83
N PHE A 143 -3.16 9.90 8.97
CA PHE A 143 -3.87 8.84 8.29
C PHE A 143 -4.47 7.82 9.26
N LEU A 144 -3.70 7.35 10.24
CA LEU A 144 -4.17 6.44 11.27
C LEU A 144 -5.31 7.07 12.10
N GLN A 145 -5.14 8.30 12.56
CA GLN A 145 -6.17 9.03 13.31
C GLN A 145 -7.48 9.15 12.54
N ARG A 146 -7.39 9.38 11.24
CA ARG A 146 -8.56 9.55 10.38
C ARG A 146 -9.29 8.23 10.12
N PHE A 147 -8.56 7.19 9.71
CA PHE A 147 -9.20 6.01 9.15
C PHE A 147 -9.38 4.84 10.12
N LEU A 148 -8.60 4.73 11.20
CA LEU A 148 -8.82 3.65 12.18
C LEU A 148 -10.22 3.66 12.78
N PRO A 149 -10.83 4.82 13.13
CA PRO A 149 -12.22 4.84 13.64
C PRO A 149 -13.27 4.48 12.59
N GLN A 150 -12.92 4.53 11.30
CA GLN A 150 -13.84 4.37 10.18
C GLN A 150 -13.69 3.03 9.46
N THR A 151 -12.82 2.15 9.92
CA THR A 151 -12.57 0.86 9.27
C THR A 151 -12.67 -0.31 10.26
N LYS A 152 -12.97 -1.50 9.74
CA LYS A 152 -12.85 -2.73 10.55
C LYS A 152 -11.41 -3.22 10.58
N ARG A 153 -10.70 -3.13 9.44
CA ARG A 153 -9.30 -3.56 9.29
C ARG A 153 -8.55 -2.56 8.43
N MET A 154 -7.25 -2.43 8.70
CA MET A 154 -6.36 -1.60 7.89
C MET A 154 -5.05 -2.35 7.65
N ARG A 155 -4.56 -2.35 6.41
CA ARG A 155 -3.27 -2.93 6.03
C ARG A 155 -2.36 -1.86 5.49
N LEU A 156 -1.15 -1.81 6.03
CA LEU A 156 -0.12 -0.87 5.59
C LEU A 156 1.18 -1.60 5.28
N SER A 157 1.83 -1.22 4.19
CA SER A 157 3.24 -1.49 3.97
C SER A 157 4.03 -0.21 4.25
N LEU A 158 4.79 -0.21 5.35
CA LEU A 158 5.47 0.97 5.87
C LEU A 158 6.95 0.91 5.56
N THR A 159 7.47 1.97 4.96
CA THR A 159 8.87 2.06 4.51
C THR A 159 9.72 2.81 5.53
N TYR A 160 10.91 2.29 5.84
CA TYR A 160 11.91 3.00 6.63
C TYR A 160 13.34 2.65 6.16
N TYR A 161 14.34 3.32 6.72
CA TYR A 161 15.75 3.14 6.40
C TYR A 161 16.56 3.06 7.70
N ASP A 162 17.81 2.64 7.62
CA ASP A 162 18.66 2.58 8.81
C ASP A 162 18.96 3.99 9.35
N ASP A 163 19.24 4.94 8.45
CA ASP A 163 19.51 6.32 8.80
C ASP A 163 18.41 7.26 8.31
N PRO A 164 17.90 8.16 9.18
CA PRO A 164 16.98 9.21 8.74
C PRO A 164 17.73 10.19 7.85
N ARG A 165 17.14 10.52 6.72
CA ARG A 165 17.74 11.47 5.78
C ARG A 165 16.70 12.16 4.92
N PHE A 166 17.01 13.37 4.51
CA PHE A 166 16.28 14.05 3.47
C PHE A 166 16.99 13.83 2.12
N TYR A 167 16.25 13.50 1.09
CA TYR A 167 16.79 13.39 -0.26
C TYR A 167 15.73 13.73 -1.31
N MET A 168 16.22 14.12 -2.49
CA MET A 168 15.38 14.31 -3.66
C MET A 168 15.50 13.09 -4.57
N ALA A 169 14.38 12.59 -5.01
CA ALA A 169 14.30 11.50 -5.98
C ALA A 169 13.58 11.98 -7.24
N ARG A 170 14.19 11.76 -8.40
CA ARG A 170 13.49 11.90 -9.67
C ARG A 170 12.82 10.58 -10.01
N ARG A 171 11.53 10.63 -10.21
CA ARG A 171 10.76 9.47 -10.67
C ARG A 171 10.75 9.48 -12.19
N ILE A 172 11.56 8.61 -12.81
CA ILE A 172 11.79 8.61 -14.26
C ILE A 172 10.48 8.34 -15.01
N ASP A 173 9.71 7.37 -14.56
CA ASP A 173 8.48 6.94 -15.23
C ASP A 173 7.32 7.96 -15.15
N ALA A 174 7.42 8.94 -14.26
CA ALA A 174 6.38 9.95 -14.07
C ALA A 174 6.89 11.38 -14.29
N ASP A 175 8.17 11.55 -14.67
CA ASP A 175 8.87 12.87 -14.77
C ASP A 175 8.61 13.77 -13.54
N GLU A 176 8.60 13.17 -12.36
CA GLU A 176 8.24 13.79 -11.09
C GLU A 176 9.46 13.91 -10.19
N MET A 177 9.61 15.07 -9.52
CA MET A 177 10.60 15.29 -8.47
C MET A 177 9.93 15.17 -7.11
N LEU A 178 10.40 14.25 -6.30
CA LEU A 178 9.91 14.01 -4.94
C LEU A 178 10.94 14.45 -3.91
N CYS A 179 10.47 15.18 -2.91
CA CYS A 179 11.23 15.45 -1.70
C CYS A 179 10.87 14.40 -0.66
N MET A 180 11.83 13.54 -0.33
CA MET A 180 11.63 12.38 0.54
C MET A 180 12.29 12.62 1.90
N LEU A 181 11.54 12.38 2.97
CA LEU A 181 12.09 12.27 4.32
C LEU A 181 12.08 10.79 4.71
N ALA A 182 13.24 10.17 4.67
CA ALA A 182 13.41 8.79 5.10
C ALA A 182 13.35 8.71 6.63
N TRP A 183 12.38 8.00 7.16
CA TRP A 183 12.30 7.67 8.59
C TRP A 183 13.23 6.51 8.90
N ASN A 184 13.74 6.48 10.13
CA ASN A 184 14.39 5.30 10.67
C ASN A 184 13.40 4.42 11.47
N SER A 185 13.88 3.26 11.91
CA SER A 185 13.08 2.33 12.72
C SER A 185 12.56 2.95 14.02
N GLU A 186 13.36 3.78 14.69
CA GLU A 186 12.96 4.44 15.95
C GLU A 186 11.78 5.39 15.75
N HIS A 187 11.83 6.21 14.71
CA HIS A 187 10.75 7.13 14.39
C HIS A 187 9.48 6.36 14.02
N LEU A 188 9.59 5.34 13.16
CA LEU A 188 8.44 4.51 12.81
C LEU A 188 7.86 3.82 14.05
N MET A 189 8.68 3.21 14.90
CA MET A 189 8.23 2.61 16.16
C MET A 189 7.54 3.61 17.08
N SER A 190 8.05 4.83 17.17
CA SER A 190 7.47 5.87 18.04
C SER A 190 6.02 6.18 17.67
N VAL A 191 5.70 6.18 16.38
CA VAL A 191 4.34 6.34 15.89
C VAL A 191 3.52 5.09 16.13
N LEU A 192 4.02 3.91 15.74
CA LEU A 192 3.26 2.65 15.86
C LEU A 192 2.91 2.32 17.31
N LYS A 193 3.79 2.60 18.29
CA LYS A 193 3.53 2.37 19.71
C LYS A 193 2.32 3.12 20.24
N LYS A 194 1.95 4.27 19.66
CA LYS A 194 0.74 5.01 20.02
C LYS A 194 -0.54 4.23 19.69
N TYR A 195 -0.45 3.30 18.76
CA TYR A 195 -1.56 2.48 18.24
C TYR A 195 -1.43 1.00 18.58
N LEU A 196 -0.62 0.66 19.58
CA LEU A 196 -0.28 -0.72 19.96
C LEU A 196 -1.51 -1.62 20.10
N THR A 197 -2.58 -1.12 20.72
CA THR A 197 -3.82 -1.87 20.97
C THR A 197 -4.61 -2.22 19.70
N HIS A 198 -4.30 -1.55 18.60
CA HIS A 198 -4.91 -1.79 17.30
C HIS A 198 -4.08 -2.72 16.41
N ILE A 199 -2.79 -2.94 16.72
CA ILE A 199 -1.89 -3.71 15.85
C ILE A 199 -2.08 -5.20 16.07
N VAL A 200 -2.41 -5.92 15.01
CA VAL A 200 -2.51 -7.39 15.04
C VAL A 200 -1.11 -8.00 15.16
N GLY A 201 -0.92 -8.84 16.20
CA GLY A 201 0.36 -9.53 16.41
C GLY A 201 1.53 -8.54 16.56
N ALA A 202 1.34 -7.47 17.36
CA ALA A 202 2.37 -6.48 17.59
C ALA A 202 3.65 -7.12 18.13
N ASN A 203 4.75 -6.93 17.40
CA ASN A 203 6.08 -7.40 17.79
C ASN A 203 7.12 -6.34 17.37
N PHE A 204 7.53 -5.50 18.29
CA PHE A 204 8.51 -4.44 18.02
C PHE A 204 9.96 -4.93 18.01
N ASP A 205 10.23 -6.16 18.45
CA ASP A 205 11.58 -6.73 18.39
C ASP A 205 12.08 -6.91 16.95
N VAL A 206 11.15 -6.95 15.98
CA VAL A 206 11.50 -6.99 14.55
C VAL A 206 12.36 -5.79 14.13
N PHE A 207 12.20 -4.64 14.74
CA PHE A 207 12.99 -3.43 14.45
C PHE A 207 14.38 -3.41 15.12
N THR A 208 14.62 -4.27 16.10
CA THR A 208 15.91 -4.35 16.80
C THR A 208 16.90 -5.31 16.16
N ARG A 209 16.42 -6.10 15.21
CA ARG A 209 17.24 -7.08 14.47
C ARG A 209 17.48 -6.53 13.07
N PRO A 210 18.71 -6.10 12.76
CA PRO A 210 19.01 -5.68 11.39
C PRO A 210 18.87 -6.87 10.45
N GLU A 211 17.96 -6.77 9.50
CA GLU A 211 17.85 -7.70 8.39
C GLU A 211 18.40 -7.03 7.13
N GLU A 212 19.03 -7.82 6.28
CA GLU A 212 19.48 -7.31 4.98
C GLU A 212 18.25 -6.90 4.15
N SER A 213 18.28 -5.67 3.65
CA SER A 213 17.20 -5.17 2.80
C SER A 213 17.11 -5.97 1.50
N VAL A 214 15.88 -6.29 1.09
CA VAL A 214 15.61 -6.86 -0.24
C VAL A 214 15.75 -5.84 -1.37
N TYR A 215 15.89 -4.56 -1.02
CA TYR A 215 16.06 -3.46 -1.97
C TYR A 215 17.50 -2.93 -1.96
N PRO A 216 18.11 -2.71 -3.14
CA PRO A 216 19.52 -2.27 -3.22
C PRO A 216 19.80 -0.92 -2.56
N ASN A 217 18.77 -0.08 -2.38
CA ASN A 217 18.91 1.22 -1.74
C ASN A 217 18.82 1.20 -0.19
N GLY A 218 18.76 0.01 0.42
CA GLY A 218 18.67 -0.15 1.88
C GLY A 218 17.28 0.09 2.47
N ARG A 219 16.25 0.25 1.61
CA ARG A 219 14.87 0.41 2.06
C ARG A 219 14.36 -0.82 2.77
N GLN A 220 13.85 -0.65 3.99
CA GLN A 220 13.16 -1.69 4.75
C GLN A 220 11.65 -1.51 4.61
N VAL A 221 10.88 -2.60 4.68
CA VAL A 221 9.42 -2.57 4.61
C VAL A 221 8.84 -3.37 5.77
N CYS A 222 8.01 -2.71 6.57
CA CYS A 222 7.21 -3.34 7.62
C CYS A 222 5.78 -3.54 7.14
N LEU A 223 5.30 -4.77 7.14
CA LEU A 223 3.91 -5.11 6.88
C LEU A 223 3.16 -5.14 8.21
N VAL A 224 2.10 -4.36 8.30
CA VAL A 224 1.30 -4.22 9.53
C VAL A 224 -0.18 -4.22 9.22
N GLU A 225 -0.92 -4.95 10.04
CA GLU A 225 -2.37 -4.95 10.03
C GLU A 225 -2.89 -4.37 11.34
N PHE A 226 -3.91 -3.52 11.23
CA PHE A 226 -4.62 -2.95 12.35
C PHE A 226 -6.07 -3.43 12.37
N VAL A 227 -6.61 -3.59 13.58
CA VAL A 227 -8.05 -3.69 13.82
C VAL A 227 -8.55 -2.29 14.12
N GLY A 228 -9.56 -1.86 13.37
CA GLY A 228 -10.19 -0.56 13.55
C GLY A 228 -10.99 -0.46 14.84
N GLY A 229 -11.44 0.73 15.15
CA GLY A 229 -12.24 1.03 16.34
C GLY A 229 -11.89 2.39 16.93
N ALA A 230 -12.54 2.73 18.05
CA ALA A 230 -12.31 3.99 18.73
C ALA A 230 -10.85 4.12 19.20
N LEU A 231 -10.20 5.22 18.85
CA LEU A 231 -8.85 5.50 19.30
C LEU A 231 -8.83 5.75 20.82
N PRO A 232 -7.76 5.33 21.53
CA PRO A 232 -7.57 5.70 22.92
C PRO A 232 -7.61 7.23 23.03
N ARG A 233 -8.32 7.74 24.04
CA ARG A 233 -8.31 9.18 24.32
C ARG A 233 -6.87 9.60 24.58
N SER A 234 -6.37 10.58 23.83
CA SER A 234 -5.07 11.16 24.12
C SER A 234 -5.09 11.64 25.57
N VAL A 235 -4.24 11.08 26.41
CA VAL A 235 -3.94 11.66 27.71
C VAL A 235 -3.21 12.97 27.38
N ALA A 236 -3.90 14.09 27.58
CA ALA A 236 -3.36 15.44 27.38
C ALA A 236 -2.26 15.72 28.40
#